data_12fc071241fbe46b4057fb06aa8222a7
#
_entry.id   12fc071241fbe46b4057fb06aa8222a7
#
_cell.length_a   1.000
_cell.length_b   1.000
_cell.length_c   1.000
_cell.angle_alpha   90.00
_cell.angle_beta   90.00
_cell.angle_gamma   90.00
#
_symmetry.space_group_name_H-M   'P 1'
#
loop_
_entity.id
_entity.type
_entity.pdbx_description
1 polymer ?
#
loop_
_entity_poly.entity_id
_entity_poly.type
_entity_poly.pdbx_seq_one_letter_code
_entity_poly.pdbx_strand_id
1 'polypeptide(L)'
;MKKSTKATNSANKESVFQNLSKEERIALTVFFLTPLVALLFLEYANPAGPGLIFYSIRPSCLLRFGVTAFLFYIVMGFLFALTGSMRFSGCFLCIFSIIFSLTNYFTTTFRGLPILASDLTIMGTAMNVVGNYKYSLDLTRTITLLGLITWCILLFRVKRLRLPKGKKRISAILGSAAICFASFWIMIYTPVMTVTPMHVTVNTFRPIKSYRKNGCVLTFMRSIQLMIIHKPDGYSANVAEEIAAPYRSETSSGNAKTPNVIAIMDEAFADLQAVGDFRTSEDVMPFYHSLTKNTVKGFSYVSVFGGQTANTEFEFLTGLSKAFVPASATPYQLYIKSLLPGLTTHLGNQDYQGMLAFHPFRANGYNRDHVYPNLGFSDFISLKDLDVSASDKIRNFVSDAADFQVIIDQYEQAKKKSNAPFYLFNVTMQNHSGYDQDFDNLDMPISIEEKCDDPELKRYLNLIHHSDTALKSLIEYFSKQKDPTVIVFFGDHEPGLSNEVYSKILGKNVEKLSAEENMNLYKTPFLIWANYDIEEQENVNISMNYLSTLMLESTGMKLSPFNQFLLDIHKQIPVLTTNGYFGEDGSYYSLKDESSPYYESLRKYQILQYNDLFDKKKRIENFFD
;
A
#
# COMPACT_ATOMS: atom_id res chain seq x y z
N MET A 1 -38.21 32.46 -75.40
CA MET A 1 -36.91 32.06 -74.90
C MET A 1 -36.51 33.02 -73.78
N LYS A 2 -36.63 32.62 -72.51
CA LYS A 2 -36.13 33.40 -71.36
C LYS A 2 -35.07 32.53 -70.71
N LYS A 3 -33.77 32.92 -70.78
CA LYS A 3 -32.66 32.31 -70.06
C LYS A 3 -32.72 32.77 -68.61
N SER A 4 -32.89 31.83 -67.72
CA SER A 4 -32.72 31.96 -66.26
C SER A 4 -31.23 31.92 -65.94
N THR A 5 -30.69 33.07 -65.50
CA THR A 5 -29.36 33.14 -64.88
C THR A 5 -29.43 32.69 -63.42
N LYS A 6 -28.95 31.49 -63.12
CA LYS A 6 -28.70 31.10 -61.74
C LYS A 6 -27.46 31.86 -61.25
N ALA A 7 -27.68 32.82 -60.35
CA ALA A 7 -26.64 33.41 -59.56
C ALA A 7 -26.14 32.37 -58.53
N THR A 8 -24.91 31.93 -58.69
CA THR A 8 -24.18 31.14 -57.70
C THR A 8 -23.77 32.04 -56.53
N ASN A 9 -24.51 31.94 -55.42
CA ASN A 9 -24.07 32.50 -54.16
C ASN A 9 -22.91 31.67 -53.59
N SER A 10 -21.69 32.02 -53.95
CA SER A 10 -20.49 31.64 -53.19
C SER A 10 -20.39 32.58 -52.00
N ALA A 11 -21.10 32.27 -50.91
CA ALA A 11 -20.87 32.97 -49.66
C ALA A 11 -19.46 32.64 -49.16
N ASN A 12 -18.59 33.62 -49.26
CA ASN A 12 -17.27 33.65 -48.62
C ASN A 12 -17.45 33.26 -47.13
N LYS A 13 -17.02 32.09 -46.76
CA LYS A 13 -16.74 31.75 -45.34
C LYS A 13 -15.48 32.49 -44.93
N GLU A 14 -15.57 33.81 -44.75
CA GLU A 14 -14.56 34.53 -43.96
C GLU A 14 -14.50 33.89 -42.58
N SER A 15 -13.31 33.52 -42.13
CA SER A 15 -13.15 32.82 -40.86
C SER A 15 -13.71 33.69 -39.74
N VAL A 16 -14.51 33.10 -38.87
CA VAL A 16 -15.14 33.75 -37.70
C VAL A 16 -14.12 34.58 -36.90
N PHE A 17 -12.84 34.23 -36.98
CA PHE A 17 -11.73 34.92 -36.34
C PHE A 17 -11.35 36.27 -36.96
N GLN A 18 -11.66 36.52 -38.23
CA GLN A 18 -11.30 37.78 -38.90
C GLN A 18 -12.19 38.95 -38.45
N ASN A 19 -13.40 38.68 -37.96
CA ASN A 19 -14.38 39.69 -37.51
C ASN A 19 -14.30 40.05 -36.02
N LEU A 20 -13.36 39.46 -35.25
CA LEU A 20 -13.20 39.73 -33.82
C LEU A 20 -12.40 41.02 -33.60
N SER A 21 -12.85 41.87 -32.68
CA SER A 21 -12.08 43.02 -32.21
C SER A 21 -10.74 42.57 -31.56
N LYS A 22 -9.74 43.43 -31.52
CA LYS A 22 -8.45 43.16 -30.86
C LYS A 22 -8.67 42.72 -29.40
N GLU A 23 -9.59 43.33 -28.69
CA GLU A 23 -9.92 42.98 -27.30
C GLU A 23 -10.53 41.57 -27.16
N GLU A 24 -11.41 41.20 -28.11
CA GLU A 24 -12.00 39.84 -28.13
C GLU A 24 -10.96 38.77 -28.42
N ARG A 25 -10.04 39.04 -29.34
CA ARG A 25 -8.91 38.13 -29.62
C ARG A 25 -8.03 37.91 -28.37
N ILE A 26 -7.67 39.01 -27.68
CA ILE A 26 -6.93 38.94 -26.43
C ILE A 26 -7.70 38.11 -25.39
N ALA A 27 -9.00 38.36 -25.21
CA ALA A 27 -9.81 37.62 -24.25
C ALA A 27 -9.90 36.14 -24.59
N LEU A 28 -10.07 35.77 -25.86
CA LEU A 28 -10.03 34.36 -26.29
C LEU A 28 -8.68 33.73 -26.08
N THR A 29 -7.59 34.43 -26.41
CA THR A 29 -6.23 33.92 -26.16
C THR A 29 -6.00 33.61 -24.68
N VAL A 30 -6.34 34.55 -23.79
CA VAL A 30 -6.23 34.35 -22.33
C VAL A 30 -7.11 33.19 -21.89
N PHE A 31 -8.32 33.06 -22.42
CA PHE A 31 -9.21 31.95 -22.09
C PHE A 31 -8.62 30.59 -22.51
N PHE A 32 -8.16 30.46 -23.75
CA PHE A 32 -7.56 29.21 -24.23
C PHE A 32 -6.23 28.89 -23.58
N LEU A 33 -5.47 29.86 -23.10
CA LEU A 33 -4.24 29.60 -22.32
C LEU A 33 -4.52 29.18 -20.88
N THR A 34 -5.69 29.49 -20.32
CA THR A 34 -6.01 29.25 -18.90
C THR A 34 -5.83 27.79 -18.47
N PRO A 35 -6.29 26.74 -19.20
CA PRO A 35 -6.06 25.36 -18.80
C PRO A 35 -4.58 24.98 -18.72
N LEU A 36 -3.77 25.47 -19.67
CA LEU A 36 -2.34 25.23 -19.68
C LEU A 36 -1.63 25.93 -18.52
N VAL A 37 -1.98 27.18 -18.25
CA VAL A 37 -1.40 27.95 -17.14
C VAL A 37 -1.77 27.30 -15.80
N ALA A 38 -3.02 26.94 -15.61
CA ALA A 38 -3.49 26.27 -14.39
C ALA A 38 -2.76 24.94 -14.17
N LEU A 39 -2.59 24.14 -15.23
CA LEU A 39 -1.87 22.87 -15.18
C LEU A 39 -0.38 23.06 -14.92
N LEU A 40 0.27 24.03 -15.59
CA LEU A 40 1.70 24.31 -15.40
C LEU A 40 2.00 24.69 -13.95
N PHE A 41 1.20 25.59 -13.36
CA PHE A 41 1.39 25.96 -11.96
C PHE A 41 1.08 24.80 -11.00
N LEU A 42 0.08 23.96 -11.29
CA LEU A 42 -0.21 22.76 -10.49
C LEU A 42 0.97 21.78 -10.50
N GLU A 43 1.56 21.52 -11.66
CA GLU A 43 2.70 20.59 -11.78
C GLU A 43 4.01 21.21 -11.28
N TYR A 44 4.19 22.52 -11.37
CA TYR A 44 5.32 23.22 -10.74
C TYR A 44 5.26 23.12 -9.22
N ALA A 45 4.07 23.20 -8.63
CA ALA A 45 3.84 23.04 -7.20
C ALA A 45 3.60 21.57 -6.76
N ASN A 46 3.96 20.59 -7.58
CA ASN A 46 3.83 19.18 -7.23
C ASN A 46 4.58 18.87 -5.91
N PRO A 47 4.00 18.11 -4.96
CA PRO A 47 4.60 17.87 -3.65
C PRO A 47 5.96 17.17 -3.70
N ALA A 48 6.23 16.43 -4.78
CA ALA A 48 7.50 15.72 -5.00
C ALA A 48 8.57 16.59 -5.69
N GLY A 49 8.35 17.91 -5.83
CA GLY A 49 9.09 18.78 -6.74
C GLY A 49 8.49 18.76 -8.15
N PRO A 50 8.83 19.74 -9.02
CA PRO A 50 8.18 19.94 -10.30
C PRO A 50 7.97 18.65 -11.10
N GLY A 51 6.73 18.39 -11.49
CA GLY A 51 6.28 17.13 -12.08
C GLY A 51 6.13 17.15 -13.59
N LEU A 52 5.80 16.01 -14.20
CA LEU A 52 5.55 15.82 -15.63
C LEU A 52 6.66 16.42 -16.54
N ILE A 53 6.33 17.45 -17.31
CA ILE A 53 7.26 18.08 -18.26
C ILE A 53 8.45 18.77 -17.57
N PHE A 54 8.29 19.24 -16.33
CA PHE A 54 9.39 19.77 -15.54
C PHE A 54 10.32 18.65 -15.03
N TYR A 55 9.77 17.46 -14.84
CA TYR A 55 10.54 16.28 -14.43
C TYR A 55 11.30 15.65 -15.61
N SER A 56 10.64 15.51 -16.76
CA SER A 56 11.24 14.90 -17.96
C SER A 56 10.43 15.24 -19.21
N ILE A 57 11.15 15.51 -20.32
CA ILE A 57 10.57 15.70 -21.66
C ILE A 57 10.40 14.40 -22.45
N ARG A 58 10.49 13.23 -21.80
CA ARG A 58 10.26 11.94 -22.46
C ARG A 58 8.84 11.87 -23.06
N PRO A 59 8.64 11.13 -24.16
CA PRO A 59 7.34 11.03 -24.83
C PRO A 59 6.19 10.65 -23.88
N SER A 60 6.44 9.76 -22.92
CA SER A 60 5.41 9.36 -21.92
C SER A 60 5.01 10.51 -20.98
N CYS A 61 5.93 11.39 -20.59
CA CYS A 61 5.61 12.55 -19.76
C CYS A 61 4.87 13.62 -20.56
N LEU A 62 5.26 13.84 -21.81
CA LEU A 62 4.57 14.74 -22.74
C LEU A 62 3.14 14.26 -23.01
N LEU A 63 2.95 12.95 -23.23
CA LEU A 63 1.62 12.36 -23.40
C LEU A 63 0.74 12.56 -22.17
N ARG A 64 1.26 12.27 -20.96
CA ARG A 64 0.52 12.47 -19.70
C ARG A 64 0.15 13.93 -19.50
N PHE A 65 1.06 14.84 -19.80
CA PHE A 65 0.79 16.29 -19.77
C PHE A 65 -0.32 16.66 -20.76
N GLY A 66 -0.25 16.18 -22.01
CA GLY A 66 -1.26 16.43 -23.05
C GLY A 66 -2.63 15.90 -22.66
N VAL A 67 -2.71 14.67 -22.11
CA VAL A 67 -3.97 14.08 -21.61
C VAL A 67 -4.53 14.90 -20.45
N THR A 68 -3.70 15.32 -19.51
CA THR A 68 -4.16 16.16 -18.39
C THR A 68 -4.63 17.52 -18.87
N ALA A 69 -3.91 18.14 -19.81
CA ALA A 69 -4.34 19.40 -20.44
C ALA A 69 -5.70 19.23 -21.14
N PHE A 70 -5.89 18.14 -21.88
CA PHE A 70 -7.17 17.82 -22.52
C PHE A 70 -8.32 17.72 -21.50
N LEU A 71 -8.11 17.06 -20.36
CA LEU A 71 -9.11 17.01 -19.27
C LEU A 71 -9.43 18.41 -18.73
N PHE A 72 -8.44 19.28 -18.57
CA PHE A 72 -8.63 20.66 -18.14
C PHE A 72 -9.45 21.45 -19.16
N TYR A 73 -9.19 21.27 -20.46
CA TYR A 73 -9.98 21.89 -21.53
C TYR A 73 -11.45 21.42 -21.53
N ILE A 74 -11.68 20.12 -21.34
CA ILE A 74 -13.03 19.54 -21.28
C ILE A 74 -13.81 20.13 -20.09
N VAL A 75 -13.21 20.13 -18.90
CA VAL A 75 -13.83 20.68 -17.69
C VAL A 75 -14.14 22.18 -17.87
N MET A 76 -13.18 22.96 -18.38
CA MET A 76 -13.39 24.38 -18.65
C MET A 76 -14.49 24.62 -19.67
N GLY A 77 -14.52 23.84 -20.76
CA GLY A 77 -15.54 23.90 -21.80
C GLY A 77 -16.94 23.60 -21.26
N PHE A 78 -17.07 22.58 -20.43
CA PHE A 78 -18.33 22.24 -19.75
C PHE A 78 -18.79 23.37 -18.82
N LEU A 79 -17.91 23.88 -17.97
CA LEU A 79 -18.21 24.99 -17.07
C LEU A 79 -18.58 26.28 -17.84
N PHE A 80 -17.94 26.54 -18.98
CA PHE A 80 -18.27 27.66 -19.84
C PHE A 80 -19.65 27.49 -20.50
N ALA A 81 -19.96 26.29 -20.99
CA ALA A 81 -21.30 26.01 -21.51
C ALA A 81 -22.36 26.15 -20.41
N LEU A 82 -22.09 25.60 -19.21
CA LEU A 82 -23.00 25.59 -18.06
C LEU A 82 -23.29 27.01 -17.53
N THR A 83 -22.25 27.82 -17.31
CA THR A 83 -22.38 29.17 -16.70
C THR A 83 -22.52 30.28 -17.73
N GLY A 84 -22.08 30.05 -18.96
CA GLY A 84 -21.94 31.04 -20.01
C GLY A 84 -20.89 32.12 -19.71
N SER A 85 -20.03 31.92 -18.74
CA SER A 85 -19.07 32.92 -18.27
C SER A 85 -17.64 32.42 -18.38
N MET A 86 -16.85 33.00 -19.27
CA MET A 86 -15.43 32.77 -19.41
C MET A 86 -14.67 32.99 -18.09
N ARG A 87 -14.99 34.07 -17.37
CA ARG A 87 -14.34 34.43 -16.11
C ARG A 87 -14.56 33.37 -15.05
N PHE A 88 -15.80 32.88 -14.91
CA PHE A 88 -16.12 31.84 -13.93
C PHE A 88 -15.38 30.54 -14.23
N SER A 89 -15.47 30.06 -15.48
CA SER A 89 -14.83 28.76 -15.84
C SER A 89 -13.31 28.80 -15.74
N GLY A 90 -12.67 29.91 -16.13
CA GLY A 90 -11.23 30.09 -16.00
C GLY A 90 -10.78 30.22 -14.55
N CYS A 91 -11.47 31.05 -13.74
CA CYS A 91 -11.15 31.18 -12.32
C CYS A 91 -11.38 29.88 -11.55
N PHE A 92 -12.40 29.10 -11.92
CA PHE A 92 -12.63 27.79 -11.30
C PHE A 92 -11.41 26.86 -11.44
N LEU A 93 -10.82 26.76 -12.63
CA LEU A 93 -9.61 25.95 -12.83
C LEU A 93 -8.41 26.45 -12.01
N CYS A 94 -8.22 27.77 -11.96
CA CYS A 94 -7.15 28.35 -11.15
C CYS A 94 -7.35 28.06 -9.66
N ILE A 95 -8.56 28.24 -9.14
CA ILE A 95 -8.92 27.98 -7.74
C ILE A 95 -8.80 26.48 -7.43
N PHE A 96 -9.27 25.61 -8.33
CA PHE A 96 -9.08 24.16 -8.20
C PHE A 96 -7.60 23.81 -8.08
N SER A 97 -6.74 24.34 -8.96
CA SER A 97 -5.29 24.10 -8.93
C SER A 97 -4.65 24.61 -7.64
N ILE A 98 -5.09 25.76 -7.12
CA ILE A 98 -4.62 26.28 -5.82
C ILE A 98 -5.01 25.34 -4.70
N ILE A 99 -6.28 24.98 -4.58
CA ILE A 99 -6.78 24.11 -3.50
C ILE A 99 -6.08 22.76 -3.55
N PHE A 100 -6.03 22.13 -4.73
CA PHE A 100 -5.39 20.83 -4.90
C PHE A 100 -3.90 20.86 -4.56
N SER A 101 -3.18 21.89 -5.00
CA SER A 101 -1.76 22.09 -4.72
C SER A 101 -1.50 22.28 -3.21
N LEU A 102 -2.27 23.15 -2.55
CA LEU A 102 -2.13 23.42 -1.12
C LEU A 102 -2.49 22.19 -0.28
N THR A 103 -3.58 21.50 -0.62
CA THR A 103 -3.96 20.25 0.06
C THR A 103 -2.85 19.21 -0.05
N ASN A 104 -2.31 18.99 -1.26
CA ASN A 104 -1.17 18.08 -1.44
C ASN A 104 0.07 18.49 -0.66
N TYR A 105 0.41 19.78 -0.66
CA TYR A 105 1.56 20.29 0.06
C TYR A 105 1.43 20.06 1.56
N PHE A 106 0.32 20.46 2.17
CA PHE A 106 0.13 20.32 3.60
C PHE A 106 0.00 18.85 4.04
N THR A 107 -0.73 18.02 3.29
CA THR A 107 -0.79 16.58 3.60
C THR A 107 0.59 15.92 3.49
N THR A 108 1.40 16.29 2.50
CA THR A 108 2.77 15.77 2.37
C THR A 108 3.67 16.27 3.50
N THR A 109 3.54 17.55 3.90
CA THR A 109 4.35 18.13 4.98
C THR A 109 4.02 17.51 6.34
N PHE A 110 2.73 17.25 6.62
CA PHE A 110 2.30 16.81 7.94
C PHE A 110 2.34 15.30 8.13
N ARG A 111 2.08 14.53 7.09
CA ARG A 111 2.05 13.06 7.18
C ARG A 111 3.03 12.33 6.24
N GLY A 112 3.85 13.08 5.49
CA GLY A 112 4.82 12.48 4.56
C GLY A 112 4.22 11.93 3.26
N LEU A 113 2.91 11.99 3.06
CA LEU A 113 2.20 11.40 1.92
C LEU A 113 1.30 12.43 1.22
N PRO A 114 1.29 12.50 -0.12
CA PRO A 114 0.35 13.32 -0.87
C PRO A 114 -1.07 12.75 -0.79
N ILE A 115 -2.06 13.56 -1.15
CA ILE A 115 -3.46 13.15 -1.14
C ILE A 115 -3.72 11.99 -2.12
N LEU A 116 -4.45 10.97 -1.66
CA LEU A 116 -5.01 9.90 -2.48
C LEU A 116 -6.54 9.95 -2.43
N ALA A 117 -7.20 9.28 -3.35
CA ALA A 117 -8.67 9.26 -3.38
C ALA A 117 -9.28 8.67 -2.09
N SER A 118 -8.58 7.74 -1.44
CA SER A 118 -8.96 7.21 -0.12
C SER A 118 -9.07 8.29 0.96
N ASP A 119 -8.32 9.38 0.85
CA ASP A 119 -8.36 10.47 1.83
C ASP A 119 -9.68 11.24 1.83
N LEU A 120 -10.42 11.19 0.71
CA LEU A 120 -11.77 11.76 0.66
C LEU A 120 -12.74 11.06 1.62
N THR A 121 -12.49 9.80 1.95
CA THR A 121 -13.34 9.03 2.87
C THR A 121 -13.11 9.38 4.35
N ILE A 122 -11.93 9.95 4.67
CA ILE A 122 -11.53 10.32 6.04
C ILE A 122 -11.46 11.84 6.27
N MET A 123 -11.97 12.64 5.33
CA MET A 123 -11.87 14.11 5.36
C MET A 123 -12.48 14.71 6.63
N GLY A 124 -13.57 14.11 7.15
CA GLY A 124 -14.17 14.54 8.43
C GLY A 124 -13.23 14.40 9.62
N THR A 125 -12.48 13.30 9.70
CA THR A 125 -11.49 13.07 10.77
C THR A 125 -10.29 14.00 10.63
N ALA A 126 -9.83 14.25 9.39
CA ALA A 126 -8.73 15.16 9.12
C ALA A 126 -9.05 16.61 9.55
N MET A 127 -10.29 17.05 9.40
CA MET A 127 -10.74 18.38 9.83
C MET A 127 -10.62 18.60 11.35
N ASN A 128 -10.71 17.56 12.16
CA ASN A 128 -10.61 17.65 13.62
C ASN A 128 -9.20 17.96 14.12
N VAL A 129 -8.18 17.71 13.32
CA VAL A 129 -6.75 17.90 13.69
C VAL A 129 -6.08 19.09 12.98
N VAL A 130 -6.79 19.73 12.04
CA VAL A 130 -6.28 20.88 11.26
C VAL A 130 -5.74 22.00 12.15
N GLY A 131 -6.37 22.28 13.31
CA GLY A 131 -5.95 23.32 14.24
C GLY A 131 -4.62 23.09 14.97
N ASN A 132 -4.08 21.87 14.92
CA ASN A 132 -2.87 21.50 15.67
C ASN A 132 -1.57 21.71 14.88
N TYR A 133 -1.65 22.16 13.62
CA TYR A 133 -0.50 22.31 12.73
C TYR A 133 -0.10 23.76 12.49
N LYS A 134 1.20 24.01 12.35
CA LYS A 134 1.71 25.32 11.89
C LYS A 134 1.73 25.35 10.36
N TYR A 135 1.01 26.29 9.79
CA TYR A 135 0.92 26.48 8.34
C TYR A 135 1.95 27.50 7.87
N SER A 136 2.92 27.05 7.07
CA SER A 136 3.87 27.91 6.38
C SER A 136 3.93 27.52 4.89
N LEU A 137 4.09 28.50 4.04
CA LEU A 137 4.26 28.28 2.60
C LEU A 137 5.72 28.44 2.24
N ASP A 138 6.23 27.54 1.44
CA ASP A 138 7.54 27.69 0.80
C ASP A 138 7.46 28.62 -0.43
N LEU A 139 8.64 28.93 -0.98
CA LEU A 139 8.74 29.83 -2.14
C LEU A 139 7.97 29.30 -3.37
N THR A 140 8.02 28.00 -3.63
CA THR A 140 7.35 27.36 -4.78
C THR A 140 5.84 27.51 -4.69
N ARG A 141 5.24 27.28 -3.52
CA ARG A 141 3.78 27.40 -3.30
C ARG A 141 3.35 28.84 -3.27
N THR A 142 4.18 29.72 -2.75
CA THR A 142 3.94 31.17 -2.78
C THR A 142 3.91 31.69 -4.23
N ILE A 143 4.89 31.32 -5.07
CA ILE A 143 4.90 31.69 -6.50
C ILE A 143 3.67 31.14 -7.22
N THR A 144 3.29 29.88 -6.96
CA THR A 144 2.10 29.26 -7.56
C THR A 144 0.83 30.01 -7.20
N LEU A 145 0.65 30.31 -5.91
CA LEU A 145 -0.52 31.06 -5.42
C LEU A 145 -0.61 32.45 -6.07
N LEU A 146 0.48 33.21 -6.02
CA LEU A 146 0.53 34.56 -6.61
C LEU A 146 0.34 34.54 -8.13
N GLY A 147 0.95 33.56 -8.82
CA GLY A 147 0.81 33.40 -10.26
C GLY A 147 -0.63 33.11 -10.70
N LEU A 148 -1.30 32.18 -10.04
CA LEU A 148 -2.70 31.84 -10.35
C LEU A 148 -3.68 32.95 -9.94
N ILE A 149 -3.45 33.66 -8.83
CA ILE A 149 -4.23 34.86 -8.46
C ILE A 149 -4.06 35.95 -9.53
N THR A 150 -2.82 36.22 -9.94
CA THR A 150 -2.54 37.20 -11.01
C THR A 150 -3.25 36.83 -12.32
N TRP A 151 -3.27 35.51 -12.67
CA TRP A 151 -4.01 35.03 -13.83
C TRP A 151 -5.52 35.23 -13.68
N CYS A 152 -6.08 35.01 -12.51
CA CYS A 152 -7.49 35.35 -12.23
C CYS A 152 -7.77 36.84 -12.41
N ILE A 153 -6.88 37.71 -11.90
CA ILE A 153 -7.01 39.16 -12.10
C ILE A 153 -6.98 39.50 -13.59
N LEU A 154 -6.09 38.88 -14.38
CA LEU A 154 -6.02 39.06 -15.82
C LEU A 154 -7.34 38.65 -16.50
N LEU A 155 -7.95 37.53 -16.11
CA LEU A 155 -9.28 37.12 -16.61
C LEU A 155 -10.38 38.14 -16.33
N PHE A 156 -10.26 38.92 -15.25
CA PHE A 156 -11.20 40.03 -14.98
C PHE A 156 -10.87 41.30 -15.74
N ARG A 157 -9.61 41.52 -16.14
CA ARG A 157 -9.18 42.71 -16.90
C ARG A 157 -9.52 42.63 -18.39
N VAL A 158 -9.52 41.42 -18.99
CA VAL A 158 -9.87 41.24 -20.41
C VAL A 158 -11.35 41.38 -20.67
N LYS A 159 -11.72 41.66 -21.94
CA LYS A 159 -13.12 41.78 -22.37
C LYS A 159 -13.94 40.57 -21.95
N ARG A 160 -15.11 40.79 -21.37
CA ARG A 160 -16.00 39.72 -20.90
C ARG A 160 -16.67 39.04 -22.08
N LEU A 161 -16.30 37.78 -22.34
CA LEU A 161 -17.01 36.93 -23.28
C LEU A 161 -18.08 36.11 -22.55
N ARG A 162 -19.29 36.09 -23.13
CA ARG A 162 -20.42 35.33 -22.60
C ARG A 162 -21.08 34.49 -23.69
N LEU A 163 -21.45 33.28 -23.33
CA LEU A 163 -22.26 32.42 -24.19
C LEU A 163 -23.73 32.82 -24.02
N PRO A 164 -24.43 33.25 -25.11
CA PRO A 164 -25.81 33.66 -25.00
C PRO A 164 -26.73 32.50 -24.59
N LYS A 165 -27.80 32.80 -23.86
CA LYS A 165 -28.83 31.82 -23.50
C LYS A 165 -29.59 31.38 -24.76
N GLY A 166 -30.05 30.13 -24.79
CA GLY A 166 -30.87 29.60 -25.90
C GLY A 166 -30.60 28.11 -26.17
N LYS A 167 -31.31 27.55 -27.15
CA LYS A 167 -31.24 26.11 -27.50
C LYS A 167 -29.80 25.65 -27.81
N LYS A 168 -29.01 26.46 -28.51
CA LYS A 168 -27.61 26.17 -28.82
C LYS A 168 -26.74 25.99 -27.57
N ARG A 169 -27.00 26.77 -26.52
CA ARG A 169 -26.28 26.62 -25.24
C ARG A 169 -26.69 25.34 -24.52
N ILE A 170 -27.98 24.96 -24.55
CA ILE A 170 -28.46 23.71 -23.99
C ILE A 170 -27.77 22.51 -24.67
N SER A 171 -27.71 22.53 -26.01
CA SER A 171 -26.99 21.50 -26.77
C SER A 171 -25.49 21.47 -26.42
N ALA A 172 -24.86 22.64 -26.22
CA ALA A 172 -23.45 22.71 -25.79
C ALA A 172 -23.24 22.14 -24.37
N ILE A 173 -24.17 22.40 -23.43
CA ILE A 173 -24.16 21.83 -22.08
C ILE A 173 -24.26 20.32 -22.16
N LEU A 174 -25.23 19.77 -22.85
CA LEU A 174 -25.46 18.33 -22.97
C LEU A 174 -24.26 17.63 -23.66
N GLY A 175 -23.77 18.19 -24.75
CA GLY A 175 -22.62 17.64 -25.48
C GLY A 175 -21.33 17.69 -24.66
N SER A 176 -21.02 18.80 -24.00
CA SER A 176 -19.83 18.92 -23.16
C SER A 176 -19.93 18.08 -21.89
N ALA A 177 -21.11 17.94 -21.29
CA ALA A 177 -21.36 17.03 -20.17
C ALA A 177 -21.14 15.57 -20.58
N ALA A 178 -21.64 15.16 -21.75
CA ALA A 178 -21.44 13.82 -22.26
C ALA A 178 -19.95 13.51 -22.52
N ILE A 179 -19.22 14.46 -23.12
CA ILE A 179 -17.77 14.33 -23.35
C ILE A 179 -17.02 14.27 -22.01
N CYS A 180 -17.37 15.13 -21.06
CA CYS A 180 -16.77 15.13 -19.71
C CYS A 180 -16.98 13.80 -19.02
N PHE A 181 -18.23 13.31 -18.96
CA PHE A 181 -18.58 12.02 -18.39
C PHE A 181 -17.83 10.85 -19.07
N ALA A 182 -17.87 10.80 -20.40
CA ALA A 182 -17.20 9.73 -21.14
C ALA A 182 -15.68 9.74 -20.92
N SER A 183 -15.04 10.92 -20.88
CA SER A 183 -13.60 11.04 -20.63
C SER A 183 -13.21 10.55 -19.24
N PHE A 184 -13.95 10.96 -18.20
CA PHE A 184 -13.70 10.49 -16.84
C PHE A 184 -14.04 9.00 -16.68
N TRP A 185 -15.13 8.52 -17.29
CA TRP A 185 -15.49 7.12 -17.31
C TRP A 185 -14.38 6.25 -17.92
N ILE A 186 -13.88 6.61 -19.10
CA ILE A 186 -12.78 5.90 -19.76
C ILE A 186 -11.54 5.88 -18.85
N MET A 187 -11.19 7.03 -18.26
CA MET A 187 -10.02 7.12 -17.40
C MET A 187 -10.14 6.29 -16.12
N ILE A 188 -11.33 6.16 -15.54
CA ILE A 188 -11.52 5.50 -14.25
C ILE A 188 -11.85 4.00 -14.43
N TYR A 189 -12.68 3.63 -15.41
CA TYR A 189 -13.22 2.28 -15.52
C TYR A 189 -12.57 1.41 -16.60
N THR A 190 -11.64 1.95 -17.39
CA THR A 190 -10.88 1.18 -18.36
C THR A 190 -9.39 1.15 -18.04
N PRO A 191 -8.63 0.17 -18.57
CA PRO A 191 -7.18 0.09 -18.33
C PRO A 191 -6.34 1.14 -19.08
N VAL A 192 -6.96 2.14 -19.73
CA VAL A 192 -6.26 3.12 -20.58
C VAL A 192 -5.08 3.81 -19.90
N MET A 193 -5.16 4.05 -18.59
CA MET A 193 -4.06 4.67 -17.85
C MET A 193 -2.88 3.72 -17.62
N THR A 194 -3.11 2.41 -17.57
CA THR A 194 -2.07 1.42 -17.23
C THR A 194 -1.39 0.79 -18.44
N VAL A 195 -2.08 0.79 -19.58
CA VAL A 195 -1.52 0.28 -20.83
C VAL A 195 -0.56 1.28 -21.49
N THR A 196 0.25 0.79 -22.39
CA THR A 196 1.15 1.62 -23.20
C THR A 196 0.35 2.57 -24.10
N PRO A 197 0.85 3.78 -24.38
CA PRO A 197 2.13 4.36 -23.90
C PRO A 197 2.02 5.15 -22.60
N MET A 198 0.87 5.21 -21.93
CA MET A 198 0.68 6.04 -20.75
C MET A 198 1.40 5.48 -19.51
N HIS A 199 1.27 4.19 -19.20
CA HIS A 199 1.88 3.54 -18.03
C HIS A 199 1.79 4.36 -16.73
N VAL A 200 0.58 4.80 -16.38
CA VAL A 200 0.33 5.48 -15.12
C VAL A 200 0.22 4.44 -14.01
N THR A 201 1.28 4.24 -13.27
CA THR A 201 1.33 3.38 -12.09
C THR A 201 1.40 4.22 -10.83
N VAL A 202 0.69 3.83 -9.79
CA VAL A 202 0.76 4.47 -8.47
C VAL A 202 1.26 3.44 -7.48
N ASN A 203 2.41 3.73 -6.90
CA ASN A 203 2.85 3.03 -5.72
C ASN A 203 2.22 3.72 -4.51
N THR A 204 1.29 3.06 -3.84
CA THR A 204 0.56 3.62 -2.69
C THR A 204 1.45 3.77 -1.46
N PHE A 205 2.56 3.02 -1.40
CA PHE A 205 3.58 3.15 -0.36
C PHE A 205 4.45 4.42 -0.54
N ARG A 206 4.86 4.73 -1.80
CA ARG A 206 5.64 5.93 -2.13
C ARG A 206 4.91 6.79 -3.18
N PRO A 207 3.71 7.27 -2.89
CA PRO A 207 2.89 8.00 -3.85
C PRO A 207 3.54 9.31 -4.31
N ILE A 208 4.43 9.90 -3.51
CA ILE A 208 5.22 11.09 -3.86
C ILE A 208 5.94 10.91 -5.20
N LYS A 209 6.67 9.79 -5.39
CA LYS A 209 7.38 9.52 -6.66
C LYS A 209 6.41 9.39 -7.83
N SER A 210 5.23 8.79 -7.59
CA SER A 210 4.18 8.66 -8.60
C SER A 210 3.62 10.02 -9.01
N TYR A 211 3.43 10.93 -8.07
CA TYR A 211 3.00 12.30 -8.33
C TYR A 211 3.97 13.05 -9.24
N ARG A 212 5.26 12.95 -9.01
CA ARG A 212 6.28 13.57 -9.85
C ARG A 212 6.31 13.01 -11.27
N LYS A 213 6.23 11.68 -11.40
CA LYS A 213 6.34 10.97 -12.69
C LYS A 213 5.07 11.10 -13.55
N ASN A 214 3.90 10.97 -12.93
CA ASN A 214 2.62 10.87 -13.63
C ASN A 214 1.83 12.18 -13.64
N GLY A 215 2.21 13.14 -12.78
CA GLY A 215 1.47 14.37 -12.52
C GLY A 215 0.39 14.21 -11.44
N CYS A 216 -0.04 15.33 -10.92
CA CYS A 216 -0.99 15.41 -9.81
C CYS A 216 -2.34 14.76 -10.15
N VAL A 217 -2.92 15.13 -11.27
CA VAL A 217 -4.29 14.71 -11.64
C VAL A 217 -4.36 13.24 -11.99
N LEU A 218 -3.46 12.74 -12.85
CA LEU A 218 -3.48 11.34 -13.27
C LEU A 218 -3.14 10.39 -12.13
N THR A 219 -2.24 10.77 -11.22
CA THR A 219 -1.95 9.98 -10.02
C THR A 219 -3.17 9.89 -9.12
N PHE A 220 -3.84 11.02 -8.88
CA PHE A 220 -5.08 11.02 -8.10
C PHE A 220 -6.18 10.19 -8.76
N MET A 221 -6.41 10.35 -10.07
CA MET A 221 -7.40 9.53 -10.80
C MET A 221 -7.06 8.04 -10.77
N ARG A 222 -5.77 7.69 -10.88
CA ARG A 222 -5.34 6.30 -10.78
C ARG A 222 -5.58 5.75 -9.37
N SER A 223 -5.43 6.57 -8.33
CA SER A 223 -5.76 6.14 -6.96
C SER A 223 -7.25 5.84 -6.77
N ILE A 224 -8.15 6.51 -7.53
CA ILE A 224 -9.59 6.14 -7.56
C ILE A 224 -9.78 4.72 -8.10
N GLN A 225 -9.07 4.35 -9.19
CA GLN A 225 -9.17 2.99 -9.75
C GLN A 225 -8.76 1.91 -8.72
N LEU A 226 -7.78 2.21 -7.87
CA LEU A 226 -7.34 1.28 -6.82
C LEU A 226 -8.36 1.10 -5.70
N MET A 227 -9.37 1.95 -5.61
CA MET A 227 -10.49 1.79 -4.67
C MET A 227 -11.61 0.92 -5.25
N ILE A 228 -11.64 0.72 -6.56
CA ILE A 228 -12.68 -0.05 -7.26
C ILE A 228 -12.28 -1.52 -7.26
N ILE A 229 -13.03 -2.31 -6.51
CA ILE A 229 -12.87 -3.75 -6.46
C ILE A 229 -13.97 -4.38 -7.30
N HIS A 230 -13.55 -5.24 -8.20
CA HIS A 230 -14.48 -6.04 -9.01
C HIS A 230 -14.85 -7.31 -8.26
N LYS A 231 -16.12 -7.68 -8.35
CA LYS A 231 -16.58 -8.98 -7.88
C LYS A 231 -15.82 -10.09 -8.63
N PRO A 232 -15.37 -11.13 -7.93
CA PRO A 232 -14.89 -12.34 -8.63
C PRO A 232 -16.00 -12.94 -9.49
N ASP A 233 -15.63 -13.51 -10.64
CA ASP A 233 -16.60 -14.21 -11.49
C ASP A 233 -17.26 -15.35 -10.69
N GLY A 234 -18.56 -15.53 -10.84
CA GLY A 234 -19.34 -16.53 -10.11
C GLY A 234 -19.57 -16.20 -8.62
N TYR A 235 -19.12 -15.03 -8.09
CA TYR A 235 -19.39 -14.67 -6.71
C TYR A 235 -20.88 -14.39 -6.47
N SER A 236 -21.43 -15.03 -5.47
CA SER A 236 -22.64 -14.62 -4.73
C SER A 236 -22.47 -14.98 -3.25
N ALA A 237 -23.24 -14.37 -2.38
CA ALA A 237 -23.21 -14.72 -0.96
C ALA A 237 -23.57 -16.20 -0.72
N ASN A 238 -24.48 -16.76 -1.53
CA ASN A 238 -24.86 -18.17 -1.45
C ASN A 238 -23.68 -19.09 -1.83
N VAL A 239 -22.95 -18.76 -2.90
CA VAL A 239 -21.75 -19.53 -3.30
C VAL A 239 -20.66 -19.45 -2.23
N ALA A 240 -20.47 -18.28 -1.60
CA ALA A 240 -19.54 -18.16 -0.49
C ALA A 240 -19.98 -19.02 0.72
N GLU A 241 -21.28 -19.04 1.03
CA GLU A 241 -21.86 -19.89 2.09
C GLU A 241 -21.70 -21.39 1.76
N GLU A 242 -21.93 -21.82 0.51
CA GLU A 242 -21.72 -23.20 0.06
C GLU A 242 -20.26 -23.64 0.21
N ILE A 243 -19.29 -22.76 -0.08
CA ILE A 243 -17.85 -23.03 0.12
C ILE A 243 -17.52 -23.15 1.61
N ALA A 244 -18.12 -22.33 2.47
CA ALA A 244 -17.86 -22.30 3.89
C ALA A 244 -18.54 -23.44 4.68
N ALA A 245 -19.67 -23.95 4.18
CA ALA A 245 -20.54 -24.89 4.89
C ALA A 245 -19.83 -26.17 5.42
N PRO A 246 -18.91 -26.83 4.69
CA PRO A 246 -18.21 -28.00 5.18
C PRO A 246 -17.41 -27.74 6.47
N TYR A 247 -16.82 -26.58 6.61
CA TYR A 247 -15.92 -26.21 7.71
C TYR A 247 -16.64 -25.76 8.98
N ARG A 248 -17.93 -25.41 8.88
CA ARG A 248 -18.74 -24.99 10.05
C ARG A 248 -19.19 -26.16 10.94
N SER A 249 -19.26 -27.36 10.37
CA SER A 249 -19.70 -28.57 11.11
C SER A 249 -18.56 -29.23 11.89
N GLU A 250 -17.33 -28.89 11.62
CA GLU A 250 -16.15 -29.43 12.30
C GLU A 250 -15.88 -28.65 13.60
N THR A 251 -16.62 -28.96 14.65
CA THR A 251 -16.23 -28.55 16.00
C THR A 251 -14.96 -29.28 16.38
N SER A 252 -13.84 -28.58 16.53
CA SER A 252 -12.61 -29.14 17.09
C SER A 252 -12.90 -29.65 18.52
N SER A 253 -13.17 -30.94 18.64
CA SER A 253 -13.41 -31.63 19.92
C SER A 253 -12.08 -32.00 20.56
N GLY A 254 -11.39 -31.06 21.15
CA GLY A 254 -10.15 -31.27 21.90
C GLY A 254 -9.97 -30.18 22.95
N ASN A 255 -9.20 -30.50 24.01
CA ASN A 255 -8.70 -29.50 24.95
C ASN A 255 -7.70 -28.58 24.23
N ALA A 256 -8.21 -27.58 23.52
CA ALA A 256 -7.37 -26.59 22.85
C ALA A 256 -6.53 -25.84 23.90
N LYS A 257 -5.23 -25.66 23.61
CA LYS A 257 -4.34 -24.84 24.45
C LYS A 257 -4.65 -23.36 24.25
N THR A 258 -4.52 -22.60 25.32
CA THR A 258 -4.64 -21.12 25.29
C THR A 258 -3.36 -20.48 25.84
N PRO A 259 -2.21 -20.63 25.15
CA PRO A 259 -0.94 -20.03 25.57
C PRO A 259 -0.98 -18.50 25.41
N ASN A 260 -0.06 -17.79 26.05
CA ASN A 260 0.22 -16.42 25.62
C ASN A 260 0.78 -16.44 24.21
N VAL A 261 0.44 -15.45 23.40
CA VAL A 261 0.91 -15.34 22.02
C VAL A 261 1.64 -14.00 21.85
N ILE A 262 2.89 -14.08 21.41
CA ILE A 262 3.71 -12.92 21.07
C ILE A 262 4.12 -13.09 19.61
N ALA A 263 3.52 -12.29 18.75
CA ALA A 263 3.82 -12.28 17.32
C ALA A 263 4.66 -11.05 16.99
N ILE A 264 5.84 -11.27 16.44
CA ILE A 264 6.83 -10.23 16.12
C ILE A 264 7.10 -10.28 14.63
N MET A 265 6.72 -9.21 13.94
CA MET A 265 7.13 -8.95 12.56
C MET A 265 8.36 -8.06 12.59
N ASP A 266 9.50 -8.62 12.29
CA ASP A 266 10.78 -7.93 12.31
C ASP A 266 11.03 -7.26 10.95
N GLU A 267 11.18 -5.95 10.97
CA GLU A 267 11.40 -5.11 9.79
C GLU A 267 12.58 -5.59 8.97
N ALA A 268 12.32 -5.93 7.71
CA ALA A 268 13.31 -6.39 6.72
C ALA A 268 14.19 -7.57 7.19
N PHE A 269 13.72 -8.41 8.12
CA PHE A 269 14.45 -9.58 8.58
C PHE A 269 14.47 -10.64 7.48
N ALA A 270 15.62 -10.82 6.84
CA ALA A 270 15.79 -11.74 5.72
C ALA A 270 17.15 -12.46 5.78
N ASP A 271 17.16 -13.70 5.33
CA ASP A 271 18.37 -14.50 5.15
C ASP A 271 18.84 -14.41 3.69
N LEU A 272 19.73 -13.45 3.42
CA LEU A 272 20.25 -13.25 2.07
C LEU A 272 21.15 -14.39 1.59
N GLN A 273 21.71 -15.21 2.50
CA GLN A 273 22.48 -16.40 2.15
C GLN A 273 21.58 -17.56 1.66
N ALA A 274 20.30 -17.54 2.01
CA ALA A 274 19.30 -18.43 1.41
C ALA A 274 18.79 -17.95 0.04
N VAL A 275 19.05 -16.67 -0.32
CA VAL A 275 18.71 -16.10 -1.62
C VAL A 275 19.82 -16.31 -2.65
N GLY A 276 21.08 -16.19 -2.23
CA GLY A 276 22.21 -16.32 -3.14
C GLY A 276 23.53 -16.70 -2.46
N ASP A 277 24.53 -16.98 -3.25
CA ASP A 277 25.82 -17.54 -2.80
C ASP A 277 26.86 -16.45 -2.54
N PHE A 278 27.03 -16.08 -1.28
CA PHE A 278 28.13 -15.24 -0.79
C PHE A 278 28.54 -15.67 0.63
N ARG A 279 29.73 -15.28 1.05
CA ARG A 279 30.29 -15.68 2.34
C ARG A 279 30.51 -14.49 3.25
N THR A 280 30.34 -14.74 4.53
CA THR A 280 30.58 -13.81 5.63
C THR A 280 31.61 -14.39 6.60
N SER A 281 32.24 -13.53 7.42
CA SER A 281 33.24 -13.95 8.41
C SER A 281 32.70 -14.95 9.43
N GLU A 282 31.42 -14.89 9.73
CA GLU A 282 30.70 -15.79 10.64
C GLU A 282 29.21 -15.82 10.24
N ASP A 283 28.46 -16.74 10.80
CA ASP A 283 27.01 -16.82 10.58
C ASP A 283 26.31 -15.52 11.01
N VAL A 284 25.47 -14.98 10.14
CA VAL A 284 24.75 -13.72 10.38
C VAL A 284 23.64 -13.90 11.43
N MET A 285 23.01 -15.08 11.47
CA MET A 285 21.89 -15.42 12.35
C MET A 285 22.13 -16.71 13.13
N PRO A 286 23.22 -16.81 13.91
CA PRO A 286 23.63 -18.07 14.54
C PRO A 286 22.61 -18.62 15.52
N PHE A 287 21.89 -17.77 16.23
CA PHE A 287 20.85 -18.23 17.16
C PHE A 287 19.64 -18.79 16.43
N TYR A 288 19.10 -18.07 15.45
CA TYR A 288 17.97 -18.53 14.62
C TYR A 288 18.29 -19.88 13.96
N HIS A 289 19.47 -20.03 13.39
CA HIS A 289 19.88 -21.28 12.74
C HIS A 289 20.01 -22.44 13.73
N SER A 290 20.50 -22.18 14.94
CA SER A 290 20.72 -23.23 15.97
C SER A 290 19.43 -23.67 16.67
N LEU A 291 18.34 -22.89 16.56
CA LEU A 291 17.10 -23.16 17.29
C LEU A 291 16.31 -24.28 16.61
N THR A 292 16.14 -25.41 17.30
CA THR A 292 15.46 -26.60 16.76
C THR A 292 14.39 -27.13 17.72
N LYS A 293 14.61 -27.03 19.03
CA LYS A 293 13.72 -27.60 20.03
C LYS A 293 12.45 -26.80 20.17
N ASN A 294 11.30 -27.50 20.15
CA ASN A 294 9.96 -26.92 20.25
C ASN A 294 9.72 -25.82 19.19
N THR A 295 10.16 -26.09 17.97
CA THR A 295 10.28 -25.08 16.91
C THR A 295 9.71 -25.57 15.60
N VAL A 296 8.92 -24.73 14.96
CA VAL A 296 8.58 -24.84 13.53
C VAL A 296 9.20 -23.64 12.82
N LYS A 297 10.08 -23.88 11.84
CA LYS A 297 10.78 -22.80 11.13
C LYS A 297 10.97 -23.09 9.64
N GLY A 298 11.23 -22.04 8.90
CA GLY A 298 11.45 -22.10 7.46
C GLY A 298 11.32 -20.74 6.81
N PHE A 299 10.74 -20.70 5.63
CA PHE A 299 10.56 -19.47 4.86
C PHE A 299 9.09 -19.18 4.60
N SER A 300 8.69 -17.93 4.85
CA SER A 300 7.41 -17.38 4.47
C SER A 300 7.55 -16.55 3.21
N TYR A 301 6.76 -16.87 2.19
CA TYR A 301 6.68 -16.07 0.97
C TYR A 301 5.73 -14.90 1.20
N VAL A 302 6.25 -13.70 0.96
CA VAL A 302 5.56 -12.42 1.15
C VAL A 302 5.16 -11.80 -0.18
N SER A 303 4.18 -10.93 -0.18
CA SER A 303 3.66 -10.29 -1.40
C SER A 303 4.34 -8.97 -1.74
N VAL A 304 5.39 -8.59 -1.01
CA VAL A 304 6.06 -7.29 -1.12
C VAL A 304 7.58 -7.42 -1.04
N PHE A 305 8.30 -6.41 -1.58
CA PHE A 305 9.75 -6.40 -1.64
C PHE A 305 10.28 -4.99 -1.31
N GLY A 306 11.25 -4.89 -0.42
CA GLY A 306 11.95 -3.67 -0.08
C GLY A 306 11.08 -2.59 0.56
N GLY A 307 9.96 -2.98 1.19
CA GLY A 307 9.01 -2.09 1.84
C GLY A 307 7.56 -2.56 1.69
N GLN A 308 6.62 -1.74 2.14
CA GLN A 308 5.17 -2.01 2.18
C GLN A 308 4.75 -2.98 3.29
N THR A 309 5.42 -2.93 4.41
CA THR A 309 5.25 -3.67 5.66
C THR A 309 3.79 -4.01 6.00
N ALA A 310 2.87 -3.04 5.92
CA ALA A 310 1.46 -3.22 6.23
C ALA A 310 0.71 -4.25 5.34
N ASN A 311 1.29 -4.67 4.21
CA ASN A 311 0.70 -5.75 3.41
C ASN A 311 0.99 -7.12 4.02
N THR A 312 2.16 -7.29 4.60
CA THR A 312 2.54 -8.51 5.33
C THR A 312 1.79 -8.62 6.65
N GLU A 313 1.61 -7.48 7.38
CA GLU A 313 0.71 -7.42 8.54
C GLU A 313 -0.72 -7.87 8.17
N PHE A 314 -1.24 -7.35 7.04
CA PHE A 314 -2.57 -7.70 6.56
C PHE A 314 -2.71 -9.21 6.32
N GLU A 315 -1.76 -9.83 5.62
CA GLU A 315 -1.79 -11.27 5.33
C GLU A 315 -1.71 -12.10 6.62
N PHE A 316 -0.79 -11.76 7.53
CA PHE A 316 -0.64 -12.48 8.81
C PHE A 316 -1.86 -12.36 9.73
N LEU A 317 -2.37 -11.13 9.92
CA LEU A 317 -3.43 -10.87 10.89
C LEU A 317 -4.82 -11.32 10.43
N THR A 318 -5.04 -11.40 9.11
CA THR A 318 -6.37 -11.72 8.58
C THR A 318 -6.48 -13.10 7.93
N GLY A 319 -5.36 -13.70 7.54
CA GLY A 319 -5.37 -14.90 6.69
C GLY A 319 -5.83 -14.62 5.26
N LEU A 320 -6.06 -13.36 4.88
CA LEU A 320 -6.42 -12.98 3.50
C LEU A 320 -5.16 -12.73 2.67
N SER A 321 -5.22 -12.99 1.36
CA SER A 321 -4.04 -12.83 0.50
C SER A 321 -4.03 -11.53 -0.29
N LYS A 322 -2.87 -10.93 -0.42
CA LYS A 322 -2.59 -9.82 -1.33
C LYS A 322 -2.79 -10.18 -2.82
N ALA A 323 -2.75 -11.47 -3.16
CA ALA A 323 -2.94 -11.96 -4.51
C ALA A 323 -4.27 -11.53 -5.15
N PHE A 324 -5.31 -11.34 -4.34
CA PHE A 324 -6.67 -11.04 -4.81
C PHE A 324 -7.03 -9.55 -4.77
N VAL A 325 -6.08 -8.68 -4.46
CA VAL A 325 -6.25 -7.23 -4.53
C VAL A 325 -5.18 -6.61 -5.43
N PRO A 326 -5.39 -5.40 -5.98
CA PRO A 326 -4.39 -4.80 -6.85
C PRO A 326 -3.00 -4.76 -6.19
N ALA A 327 -1.96 -5.19 -6.90
CA ALA A 327 -0.60 -5.33 -6.36
C ALA A 327 -0.06 -4.02 -5.75
N SER A 328 -0.43 -2.86 -6.32
CA SER A 328 -0.06 -1.53 -5.81
C SER A 328 -0.93 -1.03 -4.65
N ALA A 329 -1.99 -1.76 -4.26
CA ALA A 329 -2.87 -1.37 -3.17
C ALA A 329 -2.29 -1.76 -1.82
N THR A 330 -2.54 -0.94 -0.81
CA THR A 330 -2.28 -1.25 0.60
C THR A 330 -3.63 -1.37 1.31
N PRO A 331 -4.09 -2.58 1.67
CA PRO A 331 -5.41 -2.80 2.30
C PRO A 331 -5.67 -1.92 3.52
N TYR A 332 -4.67 -1.71 4.35
CA TYR A 332 -4.72 -0.80 5.50
C TYR A 332 -5.20 0.60 5.13
N GLN A 333 -4.67 1.15 4.06
CA GLN A 333 -5.02 2.51 3.63
C GLN A 333 -6.35 2.57 2.86
N LEU A 334 -6.70 1.50 2.12
CA LEU A 334 -7.78 1.53 1.14
C LEU A 334 -9.05 0.80 1.59
N TYR A 335 -8.94 -0.35 2.25
CA TYR A 335 -10.08 -1.28 2.39
C TYR A 335 -10.54 -1.50 3.83
N ILE A 336 -9.64 -1.44 4.82
CA ILE A 336 -10.01 -1.68 6.23
C ILE A 336 -10.59 -0.41 6.83
N LYS A 337 -11.91 -0.26 6.76
CA LYS A 337 -12.66 0.92 7.24
C LYS A 337 -13.66 0.60 8.37
N SER A 338 -13.78 -0.66 8.75
CA SER A 338 -14.61 -1.17 9.85
C SER A 338 -14.06 -2.53 10.27
N LEU A 339 -14.62 -3.11 11.32
CA LEU A 339 -14.20 -4.41 11.84
C LEU A 339 -14.03 -5.45 10.72
N LEU A 340 -12.85 -6.02 10.65
CA LEU A 340 -12.44 -7.12 9.78
C LEU A 340 -11.99 -8.27 10.68
N PRO A 341 -12.68 -9.42 10.68
CA PRO A 341 -12.30 -10.60 11.43
C PRO A 341 -10.91 -11.12 11.03
N GLY A 342 -10.27 -11.85 11.91
CA GLY A 342 -8.98 -12.47 11.70
C GLY A 342 -8.40 -13.02 13.01
N LEU A 343 -7.07 -13.15 13.07
CA LEU A 343 -6.40 -13.73 14.25
C LEU A 343 -6.79 -13.04 15.57
N THR A 344 -6.80 -11.70 15.58
CA THR A 344 -7.08 -10.93 16.80
C THR A 344 -8.49 -11.17 17.33
N THR A 345 -9.49 -11.14 16.45
CA THR A 345 -10.89 -11.43 16.84
C THR A 345 -11.06 -12.89 17.24
N HIS A 346 -10.39 -13.81 16.52
CA HIS A 346 -10.40 -15.24 16.85
C HIS A 346 -9.83 -15.53 18.25
N LEU A 347 -8.73 -14.89 18.63
CA LEU A 347 -8.18 -14.98 19.98
C LEU A 347 -9.08 -14.31 21.00
N GLY A 348 -9.68 -13.16 20.67
CA GLY A 348 -10.66 -12.49 21.53
C GLY A 348 -11.87 -13.36 21.87
N ASN A 349 -12.32 -14.20 20.95
CA ASN A 349 -13.40 -15.16 21.18
C ASN A 349 -12.97 -16.36 22.08
N GLN A 350 -11.69 -16.43 22.47
CA GLN A 350 -11.12 -17.45 23.35
C GLN A 350 -10.64 -16.87 24.69
N ASP A 351 -11.27 -15.80 25.17
CA ASP A 351 -11.00 -15.15 26.46
C ASP A 351 -9.61 -14.52 26.60
N TYR A 352 -8.91 -14.26 25.48
CA TYR A 352 -7.68 -13.47 25.51
C TYR A 352 -7.97 -12.05 25.96
N GLN A 353 -7.13 -11.52 26.84
CA GLN A 353 -7.22 -10.16 27.33
C GLN A 353 -5.99 -9.34 26.92
N GLY A 354 -6.14 -8.02 26.88
CA GLY A 354 -5.06 -7.11 26.58
C GLY A 354 -4.47 -7.33 25.19
N MET A 355 -5.33 -7.48 24.17
CA MET A 355 -4.90 -7.60 22.78
C MET A 355 -4.22 -6.32 22.34
N LEU A 356 -2.89 -6.33 22.39
CA LEU A 356 -2.02 -5.17 22.26
C LEU A 356 -1.29 -5.18 20.91
N ALA A 357 -1.41 -4.09 20.16
CA ALA A 357 -0.48 -3.80 19.06
C ALA A 357 0.66 -2.92 19.57
N PHE A 358 1.88 -3.15 19.07
CA PHE A 358 3.04 -2.38 19.44
C PHE A 358 3.92 -2.07 18.22
N HIS A 359 4.31 -0.80 18.04
CA HIS A 359 5.20 -0.37 16.97
C HIS A 359 6.02 0.85 17.42
N PRO A 360 7.36 0.74 17.59
CA PRO A 360 8.20 1.79 18.14
C PRO A 360 8.46 2.91 17.11
N PHE A 361 7.43 3.32 16.38
CA PHE A 361 7.47 4.41 15.42
C PHE A 361 6.16 5.20 15.43
N ARG A 362 5.90 6.01 14.37
CA ARG A 362 4.73 6.89 14.29
C ARG A 362 3.44 6.08 14.12
N ALA A 363 2.48 6.29 15.01
CA ALA A 363 1.20 5.59 15.00
C ALA A 363 0.41 5.72 13.68
N ASN A 364 0.52 6.88 13.01
CA ASN A 364 -0.19 7.14 11.76
C ASN A 364 0.47 6.50 10.53
N GLY A 365 1.63 5.84 10.67
CA GLY A 365 2.24 5.05 9.60
C GLY A 365 1.26 3.99 9.11
N TYR A 366 0.99 3.93 7.80
CA TYR A 366 -0.02 3.04 7.20
C TYR A 366 -1.44 3.18 7.79
N ASN A 367 -1.73 4.26 8.52
CA ASN A 367 -3.02 4.48 9.16
C ASN A 367 -3.31 3.47 10.30
N ARG A 368 -2.24 2.95 10.97
CA ARG A 368 -2.34 1.90 12.00
C ARG A 368 -3.22 2.30 13.18
N ASP A 369 -3.18 3.58 13.59
CA ASP A 369 -4.03 4.15 14.64
C ASP A 369 -5.54 3.97 14.40
N HIS A 370 -5.95 3.84 13.14
CA HIS A 370 -7.33 3.57 12.74
C HIS A 370 -7.58 2.10 12.36
N VAL A 371 -6.55 1.42 11.88
CA VAL A 371 -6.67 0.05 11.35
C VAL A 371 -6.63 -0.98 12.47
N TYR A 372 -5.73 -0.86 13.43
CA TYR A 372 -5.63 -1.84 14.52
C TYR A 372 -6.92 -2.01 15.33
N PRO A 373 -7.65 -0.94 15.72
CA PRO A 373 -8.98 -1.11 16.30
C PRO A 373 -9.97 -1.85 15.40
N ASN A 374 -9.89 -1.64 14.07
CA ASN A 374 -10.71 -2.37 13.10
C ASN A 374 -10.28 -3.83 12.89
N LEU A 375 -9.08 -4.22 13.33
CA LEU A 375 -8.61 -5.61 13.37
C LEU A 375 -8.84 -6.27 14.73
N GLY A 376 -9.46 -5.57 15.69
CA GLY A 376 -9.83 -6.12 17.01
C GLY A 376 -8.80 -5.88 18.12
N PHE A 377 -7.73 -5.11 17.88
CA PHE A 377 -6.82 -4.72 18.95
C PHE A 377 -7.49 -3.74 19.92
N SER A 378 -7.32 -3.97 21.20
CA SER A 378 -7.88 -3.13 22.26
C SER A 378 -6.99 -1.93 22.61
N ASP A 379 -5.68 -2.04 22.35
CA ASP A 379 -4.71 -1.00 22.64
C ASP A 379 -3.59 -0.97 21.60
N PHE A 380 -2.93 0.20 21.45
CA PHE A 380 -1.82 0.39 20.52
C PHE A 380 -0.75 1.30 21.14
N ILE A 381 0.41 0.72 21.45
CA ILE A 381 1.60 1.42 21.90
C ILE A 381 2.43 1.84 20.68
N SER A 382 2.83 3.11 20.63
CA SER A 382 3.66 3.68 19.57
C SER A 382 4.83 4.45 20.18
N LEU A 383 5.75 4.95 19.34
CA LEU A 383 6.93 5.71 19.80
C LEU A 383 6.61 6.84 20.78
N LYS A 384 5.48 7.52 20.63
CA LYS A 384 5.07 8.63 21.53
C LYS A 384 4.76 8.17 22.97
N ASP A 385 4.50 6.88 23.15
CA ASP A 385 4.11 6.27 24.43
C ASP A 385 5.33 5.65 25.15
N LEU A 386 6.52 5.72 24.53
CA LEU A 386 7.78 5.18 25.02
C LEU A 386 8.69 6.29 25.54
N ASP A 387 9.43 6.00 26.61
CA ASP A 387 10.56 6.80 27.06
C ASP A 387 11.85 6.21 26.48
N VAL A 388 12.28 6.72 25.33
CA VAL A 388 13.39 6.18 24.54
C VAL A 388 14.61 7.07 24.66
N SER A 389 15.68 6.53 25.23
CA SER A 389 17.00 7.18 25.32
C SER A 389 17.85 6.95 24.05
N ALA A 390 19.01 7.58 23.97
CA ALA A 390 19.95 7.36 22.87
C ALA A 390 20.54 5.93 22.87
N SER A 391 20.73 5.32 24.07
CA SER A 391 21.23 3.96 24.22
C SER A 391 20.25 2.89 23.77
N ASP A 392 18.97 3.22 23.66
CA ASP A 392 17.94 2.29 23.21
C ASP A 392 17.85 2.22 21.67
N LYS A 393 18.74 2.93 20.97
CA LYS A 393 18.72 3.04 19.51
C LYS A 393 19.96 2.44 18.86
N ILE A 394 19.72 1.79 17.73
CA ILE A 394 20.71 1.53 16.69
C ILE A 394 20.38 2.41 15.50
N ARG A 395 21.37 3.13 14.98
CA ARG A 395 21.16 4.23 14.01
C ARG A 395 20.18 5.26 14.61
N ASN A 396 19.07 5.51 13.94
CA ASN A 396 18.04 6.46 14.37
C ASN A 396 16.76 5.77 14.88
N PHE A 397 16.73 4.45 14.95
CA PHE A 397 15.56 3.64 15.28
C PHE A 397 15.72 2.97 16.63
N VAL A 398 14.62 2.69 17.30
CA VAL A 398 14.60 1.86 18.50
C VAL A 398 15.19 0.49 18.12
N SER A 399 16.13 0.00 18.90
CA SER A 399 16.77 -1.29 18.69
C SER A 399 15.80 -2.44 19.03
N ASP A 400 15.95 -3.58 18.38
CA ASP A 400 15.13 -4.76 18.69
C ASP A 400 15.33 -5.23 20.13
N ALA A 401 16.51 -5.03 20.68
CA ALA A 401 16.78 -5.31 22.09
C ALA A 401 15.92 -4.44 23.03
N ALA A 402 15.79 -3.13 22.75
CA ALA A 402 14.93 -2.23 23.53
C ALA A 402 13.44 -2.48 23.25
N ASP A 403 13.08 -2.77 21.99
CA ASP A 403 11.74 -3.15 21.58
C ASP A 403 11.27 -4.41 22.33
N PHE A 404 12.08 -5.47 22.35
CA PHE A 404 11.74 -6.72 23.03
C PHE A 404 11.70 -6.59 24.55
N GLN A 405 12.45 -5.66 25.13
CA GLN A 405 12.29 -5.32 26.55
C GLN A 405 10.91 -4.74 26.84
N VAL A 406 10.37 -3.89 25.95
CA VAL A 406 9.00 -3.38 26.09
C VAL A 406 7.99 -4.52 26.01
N ILE A 407 8.19 -5.52 25.13
CA ILE A 407 7.33 -6.72 25.05
C ILE A 407 7.32 -7.47 26.40
N ILE A 408 8.50 -7.68 26.99
CA ILE A 408 8.64 -8.34 28.30
C ILE A 408 7.89 -7.53 29.39
N ASP A 409 8.09 -6.22 29.43
CA ASP A 409 7.45 -5.34 30.42
C ASP A 409 5.92 -5.37 30.30
N GLN A 410 5.39 -5.36 29.08
CA GLN A 410 3.94 -5.45 28.80
C GLN A 410 3.38 -6.81 29.22
N TYR A 411 4.09 -7.90 28.91
CA TYR A 411 3.72 -9.24 29.39
C TYR A 411 3.67 -9.31 30.91
N GLU A 412 4.70 -8.83 31.61
CA GLU A 412 4.71 -8.81 33.09
C GLU A 412 3.59 -7.97 33.68
N GLN A 413 3.31 -6.82 33.08
CA GLN A 413 2.21 -5.95 33.53
C GLN A 413 0.85 -6.62 33.33
N ALA A 414 0.64 -7.29 32.20
CA ALA A 414 -0.59 -8.03 31.93
C ALA A 414 -0.77 -9.18 32.93
N LYS A 415 0.28 -9.96 33.24
CA LYS A 415 0.24 -11.07 34.20
C LYS A 415 0.04 -10.62 35.66
N LYS A 416 0.50 -9.43 36.02
CA LYS A 416 0.18 -8.84 37.34
C LYS A 416 -1.32 -8.47 37.49
N LYS A 417 -2.00 -8.20 36.37
CA LYS A 417 -3.42 -7.81 36.35
C LYS A 417 -4.38 -9.00 36.21
N SER A 418 -4.00 -10.01 35.46
CA SER A 418 -4.88 -11.14 35.12
C SER A 418 -4.07 -12.39 34.79
N ASN A 419 -4.64 -13.57 35.09
CA ASN A 419 -4.13 -14.87 34.64
C ASN A 419 -4.60 -15.25 33.23
N ALA A 420 -5.43 -14.44 32.60
CA ALA A 420 -5.91 -14.68 31.24
C ALA A 420 -4.74 -14.74 30.24
N PRO A 421 -4.88 -15.48 29.13
CA PRO A 421 -3.87 -15.51 28.10
C PRO A 421 -3.69 -14.09 27.50
N PHE A 422 -2.43 -13.75 27.18
CA PHE A 422 -2.01 -12.44 26.66
C PHE A 422 -1.72 -12.56 25.18
N TYR A 423 -2.15 -11.58 24.39
CA TYR A 423 -1.78 -11.45 22.98
C TYR A 423 -1.12 -10.10 22.72
N LEU A 424 0.06 -10.14 22.10
CA LEU A 424 0.76 -8.96 21.60
C LEU A 424 1.22 -9.20 20.16
N PHE A 425 0.95 -8.22 19.30
CA PHE A 425 1.51 -8.12 17.95
C PHE A 425 2.47 -6.94 17.87
N ASN A 426 3.72 -7.21 17.56
CA ASN A 426 4.78 -6.21 17.43
C ASN A 426 5.24 -6.06 15.98
N VAL A 427 5.57 -4.83 15.59
CA VAL A 427 6.24 -4.51 14.32
C VAL A 427 7.47 -3.69 14.65
N THR A 428 8.66 -4.21 14.43
CA THR A 428 9.92 -3.54 14.78
C THR A 428 10.32 -2.41 13.80
N MET A 429 11.42 -1.73 14.05
CA MET A 429 11.92 -0.63 13.19
C MET A 429 13.44 -0.65 12.98
N GLN A 430 14.20 -1.43 13.76
CA GLN A 430 15.67 -1.38 13.74
C GLN A 430 16.25 -1.49 12.35
N ASN A 431 15.79 -2.44 11.56
CA ASN A 431 16.36 -2.79 10.26
C ASN A 431 15.77 -1.98 9.08
N HIS A 432 14.94 -0.96 9.35
CA HIS A 432 14.33 -0.15 8.30
C HIS A 432 15.36 0.45 7.36
N SER A 433 15.03 0.52 6.07
CA SER A 433 15.92 0.95 4.97
C SER A 433 16.62 2.30 5.20
N GLY A 434 17.70 2.54 4.46
CA GLY A 434 18.62 3.67 4.60
C GLY A 434 19.98 3.16 5.06
N TYR A 435 20.52 2.16 4.34
CA TYR A 435 21.81 1.53 4.65
C TYR A 435 23.01 2.23 4.02
N ASP A 436 22.79 3.39 3.39
CA ASP A 436 23.78 4.18 2.64
C ASP A 436 24.66 5.09 3.51
N GLN A 437 24.39 5.14 4.83
CA GLN A 437 25.11 6.01 5.78
C GLN A 437 25.76 5.22 6.89
N ASP A 438 26.93 5.69 7.36
CA ASP A 438 27.60 5.18 8.55
C ASP A 438 27.00 5.77 9.83
N PHE A 439 26.98 4.97 10.88
CA PHE A 439 26.49 5.36 12.20
C PHE A 439 27.45 4.86 13.29
N ASP A 440 27.86 5.75 14.18
CA ASP A 440 28.79 5.42 15.29
C ASP A 440 28.19 4.43 16.30
N ASN A 441 26.87 4.30 16.34
CA ASN A 441 26.13 3.40 17.24
C ASN A 441 25.68 2.10 16.57
N LEU A 442 26.26 1.72 15.44
CA LEU A 442 26.09 0.42 14.80
C LEU A 442 27.41 -0.33 14.87
N ASP A 443 27.51 -1.30 15.79
CA ASP A 443 28.61 -2.25 15.81
C ASP A 443 28.51 -3.22 14.62
N MET A 444 29.63 -3.51 13.96
CA MET A 444 29.67 -4.29 12.72
C MET A 444 30.68 -5.44 12.78
N PRO A 445 30.44 -6.49 13.59
CA PRO A 445 31.32 -7.65 13.70
C PRO A 445 31.37 -8.47 12.41
N ILE A 446 30.28 -8.50 11.63
CA ILE A 446 30.20 -9.29 10.39
C ILE A 446 30.93 -8.55 9.25
N SER A 447 31.86 -9.23 8.60
CA SER A 447 32.49 -8.80 7.34
C SER A 447 32.07 -9.71 6.18
N ILE A 448 32.16 -9.20 4.96
CA ILE A 448 31.80 -9.92 3.74
C ILE A 448 33.08 -10.27 2.99
N GLU A 449 33.16 -11.48 2.45
CA GLU A 449 34.27 -11.88 1.59
C GLU A 449 34.19 -11.22 0.20
N GLU A 450 35.32 -11.02 -0.46
CA GLU A 450 35.56 -10.12 -1.63
C GLU A 450 34.51 -10.09 -2.76
N LYS A 451 33.79 -11.19 -3.02
CA LYS A 451 32.86 -11.28 -4.17
C LYS A 451 31.66 -10.31 -4.08
N CYS A 452 31.18 -10.06 -2.90
CA CYS A 452 29.97 -9.24 -2.63
C CYS A 452 30.28 -8.09 -1.67
N ASP A 453 31.53 -7.68 -1.50
CA ASP A 453 31.87 -6.56 -0.62
C ASP A 453 31.16 -5.28 -1.07
N ASP A 454 30.13 -4.94 -0.30
CA ASP A 454 29.28 -3.77 -0.54
C ASP A 454 28.93 -3.15 0.81
N PRO A 455 29.12 -1.82 0.99
CA PRO A 455 28.90 -1.17 2.27
C PRO A 455 27.45 -1.21 2.76
N GLU A 456 26.46 -1.13 1.87
CA GLU A 456 25.04 -1.20 2.23
C GLU A 456 24.69 -2.62 2.72
N LEU A 457 25.14 -3.63 1.96
CA LEU A 457 24.95 -5.03 2.33
C LEU A 457 25.62 -5.33 3.68
N LYS A 458 26.84 -4.86 3.90
CA LYS A 458 27.56 -5.08 5.17
C LYS A 458 26.79 -4.49 6.35
N ARG A 459 26.31 -3.25 6.24
CA ARG A 459 25.50 -2.61 7.30
C ARG A 459 24.21 -3.38 7.58
N TYR A 460 23.52 -3.80 6.52
CA TYR A 460 22.30 -4.58 6.64
C TYR A 460 22.54 -5.91 7.35
N LEU A 461 23.56 -6.70 6.99
CA LEU A 461 23.85 -7.98 7.63
C LEU A 461 24.17 -7.82 9.11
N ASN A 462 24.88 -6.75 9.50
CA ASN A 462 25.14 -6.45 10.89
C ASN A 462 23.88 -6.05 11.67
N LEU A 463 22.93 -5.36 11.05
CA LEU A 463 21.62 -5.10 11.67
C LEU A 463 20.87 -6.41 11.96
N ILE A 464 20.85 -7.34 11.00
CA ILE A 464 20.23 -8.67 11.18
C ILE A 464 20.91 -9.46 12.30
N HIS A 465 22.24 -9.38 12.40
CA HIS A 465 22.98 -10.01 13.50
C HIS A 465 22.57 -9.45 14.88
N HIS A 466 22.31 -8.14 14.97
CA HIS A 466 21.76 -7.55 16.19
C HIS A 466 20.34 -8.03 16.48
N SER A 467 19.48 -8.19 15.46
CA SER A 467 18.12 -8.75 15.64
C SER A 467 18.18 -10.20 16.14
N ASP A 468 19.08 -11.04 15.60
CA ASP A 468 19.27 -12.42 16.04
C ASP A 468 19.71 -12.49 17.52
N THR A 469 20.59 -11.58 17.94
CA THR A 469 21.03 -11.46 19.34
C THR A 469 19.88 -11.03 20.26
N ALA A 470 19.03 -10.11 19.81
CA ALA A 470 17.85 -9.68 20.55
C ALA A 470 16.82 -10.83 20.67
N LEU A 471 16.57 -11.55 19.57
CA LEU A 471 15.70 -12.72 19.55
C LEU A 471 16.17 -13.79 20.56
N LYS A 472 17.48 -14.05 20.64
CA LYS A 472 18.05 -14.96 21.63
C LYS A 472 17.66 -14.56 23.05
N SER A 473 17.83 -13.27 23.39
CA SER A 473 17.52 -12.77 24.73
C SER A 473 16.03 -12.91 25.06
N LEU A 474 15.16 -12.67 24.10
CA LEU A 474 13.71 -12.83 24.25
C LEU A 474 13.31 -14.30 24.48
N ILE A 475 13.81 -15.22 23.67
CA ILE A 475 13.56 -16.66 23.81
C ILE A 475 14.11 -17.18 25.15
N GLU A 476 15.31 -16.75 25.56
CA GLU A 476 15.89 -17.11 26.87
C GLU A 476 15.05 -16.60 28.05
N TYR A 477 14.42 -15.45 27.93
CA TYR A 477 13.49 -14.94 28.94
C TYR A 477 12.23 -15.83 29.04
N PHE A 478 11.55 -16.08 27.91
CA PHE A 478 10.30 -16.83 27.89
C PHE A 478 10.48 -18.32 28.14
N SER A 479 11.67 -18.89 27.88
CA SER A 479 11.99 -20.27 28.23
C SER A 479 11.98 -20.54 29.74
N LYS A 480 12.15 -19.51 30.56
CA LYS A 480 12.12 -19.58 32.03
C LYS A 480 10.72 -19.34 32.62
N GLN A 481 9.77 -18.89 31.81
CA GLN A 481 8.41 -18.65 32.26
C GLN A 481 7.63 -19.96 32.41
N LYS A 482 6.74 -20.00 33.40
CA LYS A 482 5.89 -21.18 33.65
C LYS A 482 4.61 -21.17 32.82
N ASP A 483 4.12 -19.99 32.47
CA ASP A 483 2.92 -19.87 31.67
C ASP A 483 3.20 -20.30 30.22
N PRO A 484 2.35 -21.16 29.64
CA PRO A 484 2.51 -21.55 28.24
C PRO A 484 2.57 -20.31 27.35
N THR A 485 3.61 -20.23 26.54
CA THR A 485 3.85 -19.06 25.67
C THR A 485 4.34 -19.51 24.31
N VAL A 486 3.78 -18.92 23.27
CA VAL A 486 4.17 -19.05 21.87
C VAL A 486 4.77 -17.74 21.40
N ILE A 487 5.92 -17.81 20.74
CA ILE A 487 6.53 -16.70 20.02
C ILE A 487 6.52 -17.03 18.53
N VAL A 488 5.93 -16.14 17.74
CA VAL A 488 6.02 -16.14 16.28
C VAL A 488 6.89 -14.98 15.86
N PHE A 489 7.99 -15.26 15.19
CA PHE A 489 8.94 -14.26 14.71
C PHE A 489 9.15 -14.42 13.21
N PHE A 490 9.00 -13.35 12.42
CA PHE A 490 9.10 -13.42 10.96
C PHE A 490 9.47 -12.08 10.36
N GLY A 491 10.14 -12.12 9.19
CA GLY A 491 10.43 -10.92 8.42
C GLY A 491 9.23 -10.50 7.55
N ASP A 492 9.09 -9.20 7.33
CA ASP A 492 7.99 -8.63 6.52
C ASP A 492 8.30 -8.58 5.04
N HIS A 493 9.55 -8.40 4.65
CA HIS A 493 10.04 -8.37 3.27
C HIS A 493 11.56 -8.40 3.23
N GLU A 494 12.10 -8.70 2.05
CA GLU A 494 13.53 -8.54 1.75
C GLU A 494 13.96 -7.07 1.87
N PRO A 495 15.23 -6.78 2.23
CA PRO A 495 15.72 -5.41 2.35
C PRO A 495 15.71 -4.64 1.02
N GLY A 496 15.51 -3.34 1.09
CA GLY A 496 15.52 -2.44 -0.06
C GLY A 496 16.94 -2.11 -0.56
N LEU A 497 17.77 -3.11 -0.81
CA LEU A 497 19.10 -2.95 -1.41
C LEU A 497 19.00 -2.70 -2.92
N SER A 498 20.09 -2.26 -3.54
CA SER A 498 20.11 -1.97 -4.98
C SER A 498 20.03 -3.24 -5.83
N ASN A 499 19.52 -3.12 -7.06
CA ASN A 499 19.52 -4.22 -8.04
C ASN A 499 20.94 -4.72 -8.34
N GLU A 500 21.96 -3.88 -8.18
CA GLU A 500 23.36 -4.25 -8.37
C GLU A 500 23.81 -5.21 -7.27
N VAL A 501 23.48 -4.93 -6.01
CA VAL A 501 23.76 -5.80 -4.86
C VAL A 501 23.09 -7.15 -5.04
N TYR A 502 21.78 -7.18 -5.32
CA TYR A 502 21.08 -8.43 -5.58
C TYR A 502 21.65 -9.20 -6.78
N SER A 503 22.05 -8.52 -7.84
CA SER A 503 22.67 -9.18 -9.00
C SER A 503 24.04 -9.82 -8.65
N LYS A 504 24.80 -9.21 -7.74
CA LYS A 504 26.05 -9.80 -7.22
C LYS A 504 25.77 -11.04 -6.35
N ILE A 505 24.79 -10.94 -5.44
CA ILE A 505 24.36 -12.05 -4.56
C ILE A 505 23.90 -13.24 -5.40
N LEU A 506 23.02 -13.00 -6.38
CA LEU A 506 22.43 -14.03 -7.24
C LEU A 506 23.41 -14.57 -8.31
N GLY A 507 24.51 -13.86 -8.60
CA GLY A 507 25.36 -14.16 -9.75
C GLY A 507 24.67 -14.00 -11.10
N LYS A 508 23.48 -13.32 -11.14
CA LYS A 508 22.64 -13.13 -12.31
C LYS A 508 21.95 -11.76 -12.23
N ASN A 509 21.80 -11.10 -13.38
CA ASN A 509 21.09 -9.82 -13.44
C ASN A 509 19.63 -9.99 -13.01
N VAL A 510 19.22 -9.29 -11.94
CA VAL A 510 17.85 -9.30 -11.38
C VAL A 510 16.78 -9.00 -12.43
N GLU A 511 17.04 -8.11 -13.40
CA GLU A 511 16.09 -7.75 -14.46
C GLU A 511 15.82 -8.88 -15.47
N LYS A 512 16.61 -9.96 -15.43
CA LYS A 512 16.52 -11.13 -16.30
C LYS A 512 16.00 -12.38 -15.59
N LEU A 513 15.58 -12.27 -14.35
CA LEU A 513 14.96 -13.38 -13.63
C LEU A 513 13.64 -13.79 -14.28
N SER A 514 13.37 -15.09 -14.35
CA SER A 514 12.02 -15.59 -14.66
C SER A 514 11.04 -15.23 -13.54
N ALA A 515 9.73 -15.39 -13.78
CA ALA A 515 8.74 -15.17 -12.76
C ALA A 515 8.93 -16.10 -11.54
N GLU A 516 9.26 -17.34 -11.79
CA GLU A 516 9.57 -18.35 -10.77
C GLU A 516 10.84 -18.00 -9.97
N GLU A 517 11.95 -17.67 -10.66
CA GLU A 517 13.19 -17.24 -10.01
C GLU A 517 12.98 -15.98 -9.15
N ASN A 518 12.12 -15.07 -9.61
CA ASN A 518 11.81 -13.85 -8.88
C ASN A 518 11.06 -14.14 -7.56
N MET A 519 10.36 -15.27 -7.44
CA MET A 519 9.72 -15.66 -6.16
C MET A 519 10.73 -15.81 -5.03
N ASN A 520 11.99 -16.18 -5.31
CA ASN A 520 13.02 -16.28 -4.29
C ASN A 520 13.42 -14.93 -3.64
N LEU A 521 13.08 -13.81 -4.28
CA LEU A 521 13.25 -12.47 -3.72
C LEU A 521 12.07 -12.03 -2.84
N TYR A 522 11.13 -12.91 -2.58
CA TYR A 522 9.93 -12.65 -1.80
C TYR A 522 9.76 -13.67 -0.67
N LYS A 523 10.85 -14.23 -0.15
CA LYS A 523 10.80 -15.16 0.96
C LYS A 523 11.60 -14.63 2.14
N THR A 524 11.00 -14.65 3.31
CA THR A 524 11.61 -14.22 4.58
C THR A 524 11.62 -15.35 5.58
N PRO A 525 12.61 -15.44 6.48
CA PRO A 525 12.63 -16.45 7.53
C PRO A 525 11.43 -16.28 8.46
N PHE A 526 10.91 -17.39 8.97
CA PHE A 526 9.96 -17.38 10.08
C PHE A 526 10.31 -18.44 11.12
N LEU A 527 9.85 -18.22 12.35
CA LEU A 527 10.00 -19.07 13.51
C LEU A 527 8.69 -19.08 14.29
N ILE A 528 8.19 -20.28 14.63
CA ILE A 528 7.18 -20.50 15.66
C ILE A 528 7.86 -21.31 16.76
N TRP A 529 7.98 -20.73 17.93
CA TRP A 529 8.60 -21.36 19.09
C TRP A 529 7.63 -21.39 20.28
N ALA A 530 7.67 -22.47 21.06
CA ALA A 530 6.88 -22.56 22.27
C ALA A 530 7.78 -22.96 23.48
N ASN A 531 7.47 -22.46 24.67
CA ASN A 531 8.11 -22.92 25.90
C ASN A 531 7.55 -24.24 26.44
N TYR A 532 6.78 -24.95 25.63
CA TYR A 532 6.20 -26.27 25.89
C TYR A 532 6.35 -27.14 24.63
N ASP A 533 6.17 -28.45 24.80
CA ASP A 533 6.39 -29.41 23.70
C ASP A 533 5.40 -29.20 22.55
N ILE A 534 5.94 -28.98 21.37
CA ILE A 534 5.26 -28.95 20.06
C ILE A 534 6.02 -29.85 19.08
N GLU A 535 5.37 -30.28 18.00
CA GLU A 535 6.01 -31.04 16.94
C GLU A 535 7.00 -30.14 16.18
N GLU A 536 8.24 -30.59 16.09
CA GLU A 536 9.34 -29.83 15.47
C GLU A 536 9.32 -30.02 13.95
N GLN A 537 9.42 -28.91 13.21
CA GLN A 537 9.46 -28.92 11.75
C GLN A 537 10.49 -27.90 11.24
N GLU A 538 11.30 -28.31 10.28
CA GLU A 538 12.29 -27.46 9.61
C GLU A 538 12.05 -27.41 8.11
N ASN A 539 12.58 -26.37 7.46
CA ASN A 539 12.48 -26.16 6.02
C ASN A 539 11.04 -26.02 5.51
N VAL A 540 10.12 -25.53 6.36
CA VAL A 540 8.74 -25.28 5.97
C VAL A 540 8.69 -24.10 5.01
N ASN A 541 8.04 -24.30 3.86
CA ASN A 541 7.78 -23.24 2.88
C ASN A 541 6.28 -22.94 2.85
N ILE A 542 5.93 -21.71 3.17
CA ILE A 542 4.53 -21.29 3.31
C ILE A 542 4.38 -19.84 2.84
N SER A 543 3.21 -19.39 2.48
CA SER A 543 3.00 -17.95 2.31
C SER A 543 2.42 -17.29 3.55
N MET A 544 2.64 -15.98 3.67
CA MET A 544 2.34 -15.19 4.88
C MET A 544 0.88 -15.30 5.34
N ASN A 545 -0.05 -15.39 4.41
CA ASN A 545 -1.49 -15.51 4.70
C ASN A 545 -1.86 -16.84 5.43
N TYR A 546 -0.98 -17.84 5.45
CA TYR A 546 -1.21 -19.09 6.19
C TYR A 546 -0.44 -19.15 7.52
N LEU A 547 0.53 -18.25 7.76
CA LEU A 547 1.46 -18.37 8.89
C LEU A 547 0.74 -18.34 10.25
N SER A 548 -0.26 -17.48 10.43
CA SER A 548 -1.06 -17.47 11.67
C SER A 548 -1.85 -18.77 11.86
N THR A 549 -2.35 -19.36 10.78
CA THR A 549 -3.04 -20.66 10.82
C THR A 549 -2.08 -21.79 11.18
N LEU A 550 -0.87 -21.83 10.60
CA LEU A 550 0.19 -22.78 10.96
C LEU A 550 0.58 -22.65 12.43
N MET A 551 0.70 -21.42 12.96
CA MET A 551 0.93 -21.18 14.37
C MET A 551 -0.15 -21.83 15.24
N LEU A 552 -1.42 -21.57 14.95
CA LEU A 552 -2.54 -22.14 15.73
C LEU A 552 -2.53 -23.67 15.70
N GLU A 553 -2.31 -24.27 14.52
CA GLU A 553 -2.28 -25.73 14.35
C GLU A 553 -1.10 -26.36 15.09
N SER A 554 0.13 -25.91 14.82
CA SER A 554 1.35 -26.52 15.38
C SER A 554 1.47 -26.37 16.89
N THR A 555 0.83 -25.39 17.49
CA THR A 555 0.87 -25.13 18.94
C THR A 555 -0.35 -25.71 19.69
N GLY A 556 -1.26 -26.36 18.99
CA GLY A 556 -2.44 -27.01 19.56
C GLY A 556 -3.53 -26.03 20.00
N MET A 557 -3.59 -24.86 19.39
CA MET A 557 -4.64 -23.86 19.63
C MET A 557 -5.90 -24.16 18.81
N LYS A 558 -7.00 -23.53 19.18
CA LYS A 558 -8.28 -23.69 18.46
C LYS A 558 -8.19 -23.03 17.09
N LEU A 559 -8.71 -23.70 16.08
CA LEU A 559 -8.84 -23.17 14.71
C LEU A 559 -10.27 -22.65 14.47
N SER A 560 -10.40 -21.53 13.77
CA SER A 560 -11.68 -21.10 13.20
C SER A 560 -12.06 -21.96 11.99
N PRO A 561 -13.32 -21.95 11.53
CA PRO A 561 -13.69 -22.58 10.26
C PRO A 561 -12.85 -22.07 9.06
N PHE A 562 -12.50 -20.80 9.06
CA PHE A 562 -11.65 -20.23 8.01
C PHE A 562 -10.21 -20.74 8.09
N ASN A 563 -9.65 -20.93 9.29
CA ASN A 563 -8.33 -21.55 9.43
C ASN A 563 -8.32 -23.00 8.88
N GLN A 564 -9.38 -23.77 9.11
CA GLN A 564 -9.51 -25.14 8.56
C GLN A 564 -9.56 -25.09 7.01
N PHE A 565 -10.33 -24.15 6.44
CA PHE A 565 -10.32 -23.91 5.01
C PHE A 565 -8.91 -23.54 4.50
N LEU A 566 -8.19 -22.66 5.20
CA LEU A 566 -6.83 -22.26 4.82
C LEU A 566 -5.85 -23.44 4.88
N LEU A 567 -5.97 -24.37 5.83
CA LEU A 567 -5.16 -25.59 5.86
C LEU A 567 -5.40 -26.48 4.63
N ASP A 568 -6.65 -26.61 4.19
CA ASP A 568 -6.96 -27.39 2.99
C ASP A 568 -6.48 -26.73 1.69
N ILE A 569 -6.53 -25.40 1.63
CA ILE A 569 -5.93 -24.67 0.52
C ILE A 569 -4.40 -24.77 0.55
N HIS A 570 -3.78 -24.64 1.73
CA HIS A 570 -2.33 -24.76 1.90
C HIS A 570 -1.77 -26.09 1.42
N LYS A 571 -2.47 -27.20 1.66
CA LYS A 571 -2.06 -28.53 1.13
C LYS A 571 -1.92 -28.54 -0.38
N GLN A 572 -2.78 -27.81 -1.10
CA GLN A 572 -2.80 -27.75 -2.57
C GLN A 572 -1.94 -26.61 -3.12
N ILE A 573 -1.95 -25.46 -2.43
CA ILE A 573 -1.27 -24.23 -2.81
C ILE A 573 -0.46 -23.75 -1.60
N PRO A 574 0.70 -24.34 -1.33
CA PRO A 574 1.51 -23.99 -0.15
C PRO A 574 2.02 -22.54 -0.17
N VAL A 575 2.20 -21.96 -1.34
CA VAL A 575 2.70 -20.60 -1.51
C VAL A 575 1.78 -19.81 -2.46
N LEU A 576 1.27 -18.69 -2.00
CA LEU A 576 0.41 -17.78 -2.77
C LEU A 576 0.84 -16.32 -2.52
N THR A 577 1.24 -15.61 -3.57
CA THR A 577 1.66 -14.20 -3.51
C THR A 577 1.08 -13.39 -4.66
N THR A 578 1.29 -12.08 -4.69
CA THR A 578 0.94 -11.21 -5.81
C THR A 578 1.67 -11.57 -7.13
N ASN A 579 2.77 -12.32 -7.04
CA ASN A 579 3.61 -12.67 -8.19
C ASN A 579 3.23 -14.01 -8.82
N GLY A 580 2.38 -14.81 -8.18
CA GLY A 580 1.98 -16.16 -8.57
C GLY A 580 1.93 -17.10 -7.38
N TYR A 581 1.88 -18.39 -7.64
CA TYR A 581 1.81 -19.39 -6.59
C TYR A 581 2.56 -20.68 -6.99
N PHE A 582 2.93 -21.46 -5.97
CA PHE A 582 3.40 -22.85 -6.16
C PHE A 582 2.26 -23.81 -5.80
N GLY A 583 2.06 -24.84 -6.64
CA GLY A 583 1.19 -25.97 -6.34
C GLY A 583 1.88 -26.98 -5.42
N GLU A 584 1.14 -27.98 -4.94
CA GLU A 584 1.68 -29.13 -4.18
C GLU A 584 2.72 -29.95 -4.96
N ASP A 585 2.66 -29.87 -6.30
CA ASP A 585 3.61 -30.47 -7.23
C ASP A 585 4.94 -29.71 -7.32
N GLY A 586 5.08 -28.59 -6.59
CA GLY A 586 6.23 -27.69 -6.60
C GLY A 586 6.36 -26.82 -7.84
N SER A 587 5.40 -26.89 -8.78
CA SER A 587 5.42 -26.09 -10.01
C SER A 587 4.90 -24.67 -9.77
N TYR A 588 5.49 -23.69 -10.49
CA TYR A 588 5.03 -22.30 -10.49
C TYR A 588 3.84 -22.10 -11.43
N TYR A 589 2.83 -21.39 -10.96
CA TYR A 589 1.64 -20.99 -11.71
C TYR A 589 1.38 -19.49 -11.61
N SER A 590 0.94 -18.90 -12.72
CA SER A 590 0.42 -17.52 -12.70
C SER A 590 -0.97 -17.48 -12.07
N LEU A 591 -1.30 -16.38 -11.37
CA LEU A 591 -2.65 -16.14 -10.82
C LEU A 591 -3.78 -16.16 -11.88
N LYS A 592 -3.43 -16.03 -13.17
CA LYS A 592 -4.36 -15.99 -14.29
C LYS A 592 -4.39 -17.28 -15.11
N ASP A 593 -3.69 -18.29 -14.65
CA ASP A 593 -3.65 -19.57 -15.37
C ASP A 593 -4.87 -20.42 -15.03
N GLU A 594 -5.91 -20.29 -15.85
CA GLU A 594 -7.15 -21.06 -15.72
C GLU A 594 -6.98 -22.56 -16.05
N SER A 595 -5.85 -22.94 -16.65
CA SER A 595 -5.55 -24.35 -16.96
C SER A 595 -4.87 -25.08 -15.80
N SER A 596 -4.47 -24.36 -14.74
CA SER A 596 -3.87 -24.94 -13.56
C SER A 596 -4.83 -25.91 -12.83
N PRO A 597 -4.36 -27.07 -12.36
CA PRO A 597 -5.18 -27.99 -11.58
C PRO A 597 -5.68 -27.40 -10.27
N TYR A 598 -5.04 -26.32 -9.78
CA TYR A 598 -5.36 -25.63 -8.54
C TYR A 598 -6.27 -24.40 -8.72
N TYR A 599 -6.66 -24.06 -9.95
CA TYR A 599 -7.41 -22.85 -10.25
C TYR A 599 -8.74 -22.76 -9.49
N GLU A 600 -9.47 -23.86 -9.38
CA GLU A 600 -10.74 -23.89 -8.62
C GLU A 600 -10.55 -23.63 -7.14
N SER A 601 -9.48 -24.13 -6.52
CA SER A 601 -9.15 -23.88 -5.12
C SER A 601 -8.77 -22.41 -4.91
N LEU A 602 -7.98 -21.84 -5.83
CA LEU A 602 -7.64 -20.42 -5.83
C LEU A 602 -8.91 -19.55 -5.94
N ARG A 603 -9.86 -19.93 -6.79
CA ARG A 603 -11.16 -19.25 -6.98
C ARG A 603 -12.03 -19.29 -5.71
N LYS A 604 -12.12 -20.43 -5.04
CA LYS A 604 -12.85 -20.55 -3.76
C LYS A 604 -12.28 -19.60 -2.73
N TYR A 605 -10.96 -19.52 -2.61
CA TYR A 605 -10.31 -18.60 -1.70
C TYR A 605 -10.60 -17.13 -2.05
N GLN A 606 -10.50 -16.77 -3.33
CA GLN A 606 -10.84 -15.42 -3.78
C GLN A 606 -12.29 -15.03 -3.47
N ILE A 607 -13.24 -15.97 -3.60
CA ILE A 607 -14.66 -15.77 -3.29
C ILE A 607 -14.85 -15.51 -1.80
N LEU A 608 -14.25 -16.32 -0.93
CA LEU A 608 -14.34 -16.14 0.53
C LEU A 608 -13.69 -14.82 0.96
N GLN A 609 -12.51 -14.50 0.44
CA GLN A 609 -11.86 -13.22 0.71
C GLN A 609 -12.71 -12.02 0.26
N TYR A 610 -13.36 -12.12 -0.90
CA TYR A 610 -14.26 -11.04 -1.35
C TYR A 610 -15.45 -10.89 -0.41
N ASN A 611 -16.01 -11.98 0.07
CA ASN A 611 -17.11 -11.97 1.06
C ASN A 611 -16.68 -11.27 2.34
N ASP A 612 -15.55 -11.61 2.91
CA ASP A 612 -15.06 -11.02 4.15
C ASP A 612 -14.70 -9.53 3.99
N LEU A 613 -13.86 -9.20 3.02
CA LEU A 613 -13.27 -7.86 2.91
C LEU A 613 -14.23 -6.83 2.28
N PHE A 614 -15.09 -7.24 1.34
CA PHE A 614 -15.86 -6.32 0.50
C PHE A 614 -17.39 -6.46 0.60
N ASP A 615 -17.94 -7.62 0.93
CA ASP A 615 -19.40 -7.79 1.07
C ASP A 615 -19.84 -7.88 2.56
N LYS A 616 -19.41 -6.90 3.34
CA LYS A 616 -19.58 -6.83 4.80
C LYS A 616 -21.02 -7.05 5.29
N LYS A 617 -22.03 -6.70 4.47
CA LYS A 617 -23.46 -6.88 4.81
C LYS A 617 -23.93 -8.33 4.69
N LYS A 618 -23.18 -9.14 3.94
CA LYS A 618 -23.44 -10.55 3.67
C LYS A 618 -22.26 -11.42 4.04
N ARG A 619 -21.38 -10.89 4.92
CA ARG A 619 -20.26 -11.66 5.47
C ARG A 619 -20.81 -12.90 6.17
N ILE A 620 -20.17 -14.02 5.95
CA ILE A 620 -20.53 -15.29 6.60
C ILE A 620 -20.27 -15.15 8.11
N GLU A 621 -21.32 -15.33 8.92
CA GLU A 621 -21.23 -15.20 10.36
C GLU A 621 -20.43 -16.35 10.98
N ASN A 622 -19.58 -16.07 11.98
CA ASN A 622 -18.79 -17.04 12.75
C ASN A 622 -17.95 -17.98 11.87
N PHE A 623 -17.46 -17.49 10.76
CA PHE A 623 -16.60 -18.25 9.84
C PHE A 623 -15.14 -17.80 9.89
N PHE A 624 -14.89 -16.50 9.92
CA PHE A 624 -13.55 -15.93 9.81
C PHE A 624 -12.84 -15.72 11.17
N ASP A 625 -13.53 -15.97 12.30
CA ASP A 625 -13.03 -15.74 13.65
C ASP A 625 -13.45 -16.81 14.67
#